data_fcfa9fe2e322812b41887b149e303b57
#
_entry.id   fcfa9fe2e322812b41887b149e303b57
#
_cell.length_a   1.000
_cell.length_b   1.000
_cell.length_c   1.000
_cell.angle_alpha   90.00
_cell.angle_beta   90.00
_cell.angle_gamma   90.00
#
_symmetry.space_group_name_H-M   'P 1'
#
loop_
_entity.id
_entity.type
_entity.pdbx_description
1 polymer ?
#
loop_
_entity_poly.entity_id
_entity_poly.type
_entity_poly.pdbx_seq_one_letter_code
_entity_poly.pdbx_strand_id
1 'polypeptide(L)'
;MSATALSTSEQVEARIWQALRCVEDPEIPVSVIGLGLIVAVAYRSTERLAELQITFTSMGCPATEFIEEDIREALLRDPEIDAVRIEVVWDPVWTKDRIRDDARATMRRLGIVV
;
A
#
# COMPACT_ATOMS: atom_id res chain seq x y z
N MET A 1 -21.08 3.38 26.25
CA MET A 1 -20.51 3.06 24.95
C MET A 1 -19.57 1.87 25.07
N SER A 2 -19.64 1.01 24.16
CA SER A 2 -18.86 -0.20 24.23
C SER A 2 -17.47 -0.02 23.62
N ALA A 3 -16.42 -0.24 24.41
CA ALA A 3 -15.06 -0.25 23.93
C ALA A 3 -14.78 -1.50 23.08
N THR A 4 -15.71 -2.46 23.07
CA THR A 4 -15.52 -3.71 22.32
C THR A 4 -16.14 -3.64 20.92
N ALA A 5 -16.76 -2.53 20.56
CA ALA A 5 -17.32 -2.38 19.23
C ALA A 5 -16.20 -2.48 18.18
N LEU A 6 -16.40 -3.36 17.21
CA LEU A 6 -15.44 -3.50 16.10
C LEU A 6 -15.55 -2.30 15.18
N SER A 7 -14.43 -1.97 14.54
CA SER A 7 -14.40 -0.92 13.54
C SER A 7 -15.23 -1.33 12.33
N THR A 8 -15.79 -0.36 11.63
CA THR A 8 -16.43 -0.61 10.35
C THR A 8 -15.35 -0.96 9.31
N SER A 9 -15.78 -1.57 8.21
CA SER A 9 -14.86 -1.86 7.10
C SER A 9 -14.18 -0.58 6.60
N GLU A 10 -14.92 0.52 6.54
CA GLU A 10 -14.36 1.80 6.12
C GLU A 10 -13.27 2.29 7.07
N GLN A 11 -13.47 2.11 8.37
CA GLN A 11 -12.48 2.50 9.37
C GLN A 11 -11.22 1.67 9.26
N VAL A 12 -11.37 0.36 9.04
CA VAL A 12 -10.22 -0.52 8.85
C VAL A 12 -9.49 -0.17 7.56
N GLU A 13 -10.21 0.09 6.49
CA GLU A 13 -9.61 0.50 5.22
C GLU A 13 -8.80 1.79 5.37
N ALA A 14 -9.32 2.75 6.14
CA ALA A 14 -8.57 3.98 6.42
C ALA A 14 -7.26 3.70 7.15
N ARG A 15 -7.28 2.76 8.11
CA ARG A 15 -6.05 2.35 8.81
C ARG A 15 -5.08 1.63 7.88
N ILE A 16 -5.62 0.85 6.93
CA ILE A 16 -4.79 0.20 5.91
C ILE A 16 -4.05 1.25 5.09
N TRP A 17 -4.75 2.27 4.61
CA TRP A 17 -4.11 3.36 3.87
C TRP A 17 -3.03 4.06 4.68
N GLN A 18 -3.29 4.30 5.96
CA GLN A 18 -2.29 4.92 6.83
C GLN A 18 -1.07 4.02 7.02
N ALA A 19 -1.28 2.73 7.21
CA ALA A 19 -0.16 1.79 7.35
C ALA A 19 0.69 1.74 6.08
N LEU A 20 0.03 1.79 4.92
CA LEU A 20 0.74 1.77 3.64
C LEU A 20 1.61 3.01 3.41
N ARG A 21 1.27 4.13 4.04
CA ARG A 21 2.10 5.33 3.96
C ARG A 21 3.47 5.14 4.61
N CYS A 22 3.60 4.17 5.50
CA CYS A 22 4.86 3.85 6.16
C CYS A 22 5.67 2.82 5.40
N VAL A 23 5.11 2.21 4.35
CA VAL A 23 5.82 1.24 3.53
C VAL A 23 6.50 1.98 2.38
N GLU A 24 7.82 1.97 2.38
CA GLU A 24 8.61 2.68 1.37
C GLU A 24 9.28 1.72 0.41
N ASP A 25 9.53 2.19 -0.80
CA ASP A 25 10.34 1.46 -1.76
C ASP A 25 11.76 1.32 -1.19
N PRO A 26 12.37 0.13 -1.24
CA PRO A 26 13.71 -0.05 -0.68
C PRO A 26 14.79 0.76 -1.37
N GLU A 27 14.56 1.20 -2.59
CA GLU A 27 15.54 1.97 -3.37
C GLU A 27 15.29 3.47 -3.30
N ILE A 28 14.05 3.88 -3.01
CA ILE A 28 13.64 5.29 -3.00
C ILE A 28 12.87 5.55 -1.71
N PRO A 29 13.22 6.57 -0.92
CA PRO A 29 12.52 6.84 0.34
C PRO A 29 11.17 7.53 0.10
N VAL A 30 10.32 6.89 -0.68
CA VAL A 30 8.97 7.33 -1.02
C VAL A 30 8.03 6.15 -0.80
N SER A 31 6.89 6.42 -0.19
CA SER A 31 5.93 5.37 0.13
C SER A 31 5.31 4.76 -1.14
N VAL A 32 4.83 3.53 -1.00
CA VAL A 32 4.12 2.84 -2.09
C VAL A 32 2.87 3.61 -2.52
N ILE A 33 2.25 4.36 -1.60
CA ILE A 33 1.13 5.23 -1.95
C ILE A 33 1.62 6.41 -2.77
N GLY A 34 2.70 7.05 -2.33
CA GLY A 34 3.27 8.18 -3.05
C GLY A 34 3.68 7.82 -4.47
N LEU A 35 4.21 6.63 -4.68
CA LEU A 35 4.59 6.13 -5.99
C LEU A 35 3.40 5.73 -6.86
N GLY A 36 2.19 5.68 -6.28
CA GLY A 36 1.01 5.28 -7.04
C GLY A 36 0.94 3.80 -7.34
N LEU A 37 1.52 2.97 -6.48
CA LEU A 37 1.53 1.52 -6.68
C LEU A 37 0.25 0.86 -6.19
N ILE A 38 -0.50 1.50 -5.30
CA ILE A 38 -1.72 0.94 -4.74
C ILE A 38 -2.89 1.27 -5.66
N VAL A 39 -3.54 0.24 -6.18
CA VAL A 39 -4.67 0.38 -7.09
C VAL A 39 -6.00 0.33 -6.34
N ALA A 40 -6.15 -0.61 -5.41
CA ALA A 40 -7.38 -0.75 -4.64
C ALA A 40 -7.10 -1.38 -3.29
N VAL A 41 -7.93 -1.03 -2.32
CA VAL A 41 -7.91 -1.58 -0.96
C VAL A 41 -9.32 -1.95 -0.57
N ALA A 42 -9.50 -3.13 0.00
CA ALA A 42 -10.77 -3.58 0.56
C ALA A 42 -10.52 -4.36 1.84
N TYR A 43 -11.49 -4.34 2.75
CA TYR A 43 -11.43 -5.13 3.96
C TYR A 43 -12.71 -5.97 4.08
N ARG A 44 -12.53 -7.28 4.25
CA ARG A 44 -13.65 -8.20 4.45
C ARG A 44 -13.73 -8.55 5.93
N SER A 45 -14.73 -7.96 6.60
CA SER A 45 -14.84 -8.07 8.06
C SER A 45 -15.14 -9.50 8.53
N THR A 46 -15.91 -10.25 7.76
CA THR A 46 -16.25 -11.64 8.14
C THR A 46 -15.03 -12.55 8.13
N GLU A 47 -14.10 -12.32 7.25
CA GLU A 47 -12.86 -13.10 7.11
C GLU A 47 -11.67 -12.43 7.78
N ARG A 48 -11.84 -11.21 8.24
CA ARG A 48 -10.78 -10.34 8.78
C ARG A 48 -9.61 -10.27 7.80
N LEU A 49 -9.96 -10.12 6.53
CA LEU A 49 -9.04 -10.16 5.41
C LEU A 49 -8.88 -8.79 4.76
N ALA A 50 -7.64 -8.33 4.67
CA ALA A 50 -7.31 -7.15 3.89
C ALA A 50 -6.95 -7.59 2.47
N GLU A 51 -7.64 -7.04 1.48
CA GLU A 51 -7.36 -7.33 0.07
C GLU A 51 -6.83 -6.07 -0.61
N LEU A 52 -5.72 -6.23 -1.30
CA LEU A 52 -5.09 -5.13 -2.02
C LEU A 52 -4.83 -5.52 -3.46
N GLN A 53 -5.02 -4.55 -4.35
CA GLN A 53 -4.53 -4.65 -5.71
C GLN A 53 -3.39 -3.65 -5.86
N ILE A 54 -2.25 -4.12 -6.31
CA ILE A 54 -1.08 -3.28 -6.48
C ILE A 54 -0.52 -3.44 -7.88
N THR A 55 0.16 -2.42 -8.35
CA THR A 55 0.86 -2.47 -9.62
C THR A 55 2.32 -2.10 -9.41
N PHE A 56 3.17 -2.41 -10.37
CA PHE A 56 4.59 -2.11 -10.29
C PHE A 56 5.05 -1.42 -11.56
N THR A 57 6.21 -0.78 -11.46
CA THR A 57 6.78 -0.02 -12.57
C THR A 57 7.26 -0.91 -13.71
N SER A 58 7.66 -2.16 -13.38
CA SER A 58 8.11 -3.11 -14.38
C SER A 58 7.99 -4.54 -13.85
N MET A 59 7.84 -5.48 -14.77
CA MET A 59 7.82 -6.90 -14.42
C MET A 59 9.21 -7.36 -14.00
N GLY A 60 9.26 -8.28 -13.06
CA GLY A 60 10.51 -8.90 -12.63
C GLY A 60 11.40 -8.02 -11.76
N CYS A 61 10.87 -6.91 -11.23
CA CYS A 61 11.60 -6.10 -10.29
C CYS A 61 11.80 -6.88 -8.99
N PRO A 62 13.04 -7.11 -8.54
CA PRO A 62 13.28 -7.87 -7.30
C PRO A 62 12.73 -7.17 -6.06
N ALA A 63 12.52 -5.87 -6.12
CA ALA A 63 11.95 -5.12 -5.00
C ALA A 63 10.48 -5.47 -4.74
N THR A 64 9.78 -6.08 -5.70
CA THR A 64 8.36 -6.40 -5.53
C THR A 64 8.10 -7.32 -4.36
N GLU A 65 8.93 -8.34 -4.17
CA GLU A 65 8.77 -9.27 -3.06
C GLU A 65 8.98 -8.59 -1.72
N PHE A 66 9.96 -7.70 -1.62
CA PHE A 66 10.22 -6.94 -0.40
C PHE A 66 9.05 -6.01 -0.09
N ILE A 67 8.51 -5.36 -1.09
CA ILE A 67 7.35 -4.48 -0.92
C ILE A 67 6.14 -5.27 -0.45
N GLU A 68 5.86 -6.40 -1.06
CA GLU A 68 4.75 -7.25 -0.66
C GLU A 68 4.90 -7.75 0.79
N GLU A 69 6.10 -8.17 1.17
CA GLU A 69 6.37 -8.58 2.55
C GLU A 69 6.18 -7.45 3.53
N ASP A 70 6.71 -6.27 3.21
CA ASP A 70 6.59 -5.10 4.09
C ASP A 70 5.14 -4.68 4.25
N ILE A 71 4.35 -4.72 3.17
CA ILE A 71 2.93 -4.43 3.22
C ILE A 71 2.22 -5.43 4.13
N ARG A 72 2.47 -6.70 3.93
CA ARG A 72 1.84 -7.77 4.71
C ARG A 72 2.16 -7.61 6.20
N GLU A 73 3.42 -7.38 6.50
CA GLU A 73 3.87 -7.19 7.87
C GLU A 73 3.22 -5.97 8.51
N ALA A 74 3.16 -4.85 7.79
CA ALA A 74 2.56 -3.63 8.30
C ALA A 74 1.07 -3.80 8.58
N LEU A 75 0.34 -4.47 7.70
CA LEU A 75 -1.09 -4.67 7.87
C LEU A 75 -1.42 -5.69 8.94
N LEU A 76 -0.62 -6.72 9.11
CA LEU A 76 -0.86 -7.74 10.13
C LEU A 76 -0.62 -7.23 11.55
N ARG A 77 -0.07 -6.05 11.71
CA ARG A 77 0.03 -5.41 13.04
C ARG A 77 -1.31 -4.92 13.53
N ASP A 78 -2.28 -4.73 12.64
CA ASP A 78 -3.63 -4.32 13.03
C ASP A 78 -4.34 -5.53 13.64
N PRO A 79 -4.88 -5.39 14.88
CA PRO A 79 -5.52 -6.52 15.55
C PRO A 79 -6.80 -7.01 14.87
N GLU A 80 -7.37 -6.24 13.97
CA GLU A 80 -8.57 -6.63 13.23
C GLU A 80 -8.26 -7.27 11.88
N ILE A 81 -6.98 -7.40 11.53
CA ILE A 81 -6.56 -8.02 10.27
C ILE A 81 -5.83 -9.33 10.59
N ASP A 82 -6.42 -10.45 10.17
CA ASP A 82 -5.85 -11.78 10.38
C ASP A 82 -5.12 -12.30 9.16
N ALA A 83 -5.47 -11.79 7.97
CA ALA A 83 -4.85 -12.23 6.73
C ALA A 83 -4.78 -11.08 5.73
N VAL A 84 -3.81 -11.15 4.84
CA VAL A 84 -3.60 -10.16 3.79
C VAL A 84 -3.49 -10.88 2.46
N ARG A 85 -4.29 -10.45 1.49
CA ARG A 85 -4.21 -10.93 0.11
C ARG A 85 -3.74 -9.79 -0.77
N ILE A 86 -2.67 -10.02 -1.49
CA ILE A 86 -2.12 -9.03 -2.40
C ILE A 86 -2.19 -9.59 -3.81
N GLU A 87 -2.89 -8.87 -4.68
CA GLU A 87 -3.00 -9.21 -6.09
C GLU A 87 -2.22 -8.19 -6.90
N VAL A 88 -1.27 -8.66 -7.70
CA VAL A 88 -0.53 -7.79 -8.60
C VAL A 88 -1.32 -7.67 -9.88
N VAL A 89 -1.65 -6.44 -10.27
CA VAL A 89 -2.41 -6.16 -11.47
C VAL A 89 -1.58 -5.29 -12.41
N TRP A 90 -1.74 -5.51 -13.71
CA TRP A 90 -1.02 -4.76 -14.74
C TRP A 90 -1.93 -3.83 -15.53
N ASP A 91 -3.16 -3.72 -15.10
CA ASP A 91 -4.14 -2.77 -15.60
C ASP A 91 -4.80 -2.08 -14.40
N PRO A 92 -4.62 -0.76 -14.20
CA PRO A 92 -3.92 0.16 -15.12
C PRO A 92 -2.41 -0.05 -15.13
N VAL A 93 -1.80 0.27 -16.26
CA VAL A 93 -0.33 0.27 -16.39
C VAL A 93 0.23 1.44 -15.58
N TRP A 94 1.28 1.19 -14.82
CA TRP A 94 1.92 2.26 -14.05
C TRP A 94 2.57 3.27 -14.99
N THR A 95 2.35 4.56 -14.70
CA THR A 95 3.03 5.67 -15.38
C THR A 95 3.47 6.68 -14.33
N LYS A 96 4.37 7.58 -14.72
CA LYS A 96 4.84 8.67 -13.85
C LYS A 96 3.69 9.53 -13.33
N ASP A 97 2.58 9.58 -14.07
CA ASP A 97 1.42 10.37 -13.69
C ASP A 97 0.76 9.87 -12.41
N ARG A 98 1.02 8.63 -12.03
CA ARG A 98 0.49 8.06 -10.80
C ARG A 98 1.26 8.49 -9.55
N ILE A 99 2.44 9.08 -9.72
CA ILE A 99 3.24 9.58 -8.59
C ILE A 99 2.54 10.82 -8.03
N ARG A 100 2.33 10.83 -6.71
CA ARG A 100 1.69 11.96 -6.03
C ARG A 100 2.61 13.16 -5.98
N ASP A 101 2.02 14.35 -5.88
CA ASP A 101 2.79 15.61 -5.90
C ASP A 101 3.81 15.70 -4.77
N ASP A 102 3.45 15.28 -3.58
CA ASP A 102 4.36 15.29 -2.43
C ASP A 102 5.53 14.34 -2.65
N ALA A 103 5.28 13.19 -3.25
CA ALA A 103 6.32 12.23 -3.59
C ALA A 103 7.24 12.80 -4.67
N ARG A 104 6.69 13.49 -5.68
CA ARG A 104 7.49 14.15 -6.71
C ARG A 104 8.43 15.19 -6.11
N ALA A 105 7.93 15.98 -5.17
CA ALA A 105 8.73 17.00 -4.50
C ALA A 105 9.90 16.36 -3.74
N THR A 106 9.65 15.25 -3.04
CA THR A 106 10.68 14.51 -2.33
C THR A 106 11.72 13.96 -3.30
N MET A 107 11.27 13.37 -4.39
CA MET A 107 12.18 12.80 -5.40
C MET A 107 13.06 13.86 -6.03
N ARG A 108 12.50 15.05 -6.33
CA ARG A 108 13.28 16.16 -6.87
C ARG A 108 14.37 16.61 -5.91
N ARG A 109 14.06 16.67 -4.62
CA ARG A 109 15.06 17.05 -3.61
C ARG A 109 16.20 16.04 -3.53
N LEU A 110 15.93 14.80 -3.87
CA LEU A 110 16.94 13.74 -3.90
C LEU A 110 17.66 13.66 -5.24
N GLY A 111 17.34 14.53 -6.18
CA GLY A 111 17.96 14.55 -7.49
C GLY A 111 17.38 13.54 -8.46
N ILE A 112 16.23 12.97 -8.17
CA ILE A 112 15.57 12.01 -9.05
C ILE A 112 14.66 12.77 -10.02
N VAL A 113 14.84 12.51 -11.30
CA VAL A 113 14.04 13.14 -12.35
C VAL A 113 12.74 12.38 -12.55
N VAL A 114 11.63 13.09 -12.41
CA VAL A 114 10.29 12.53 -12.60
C VAL A 114 9.41 13.46 -13.42
#